data_1b7334c1dcde5c6fb17a5b6140e97352
#
_entry.id   1b7334c1dcde5c6fb17a5b6140e97352
#
_cell.length_a   1.000
_cell.length_b   1.000
_cell.length_c   1.000
_cell.angle_alpha   90.00
_cell.angle_beta   90.00
_cell.angle_gamma   90.00
#
_symmetry.space_group_name_H-M   'P 1'
#
loop_
_entity.id
_entity.type
_entity.pdbx_description
1 polymer ?
#
loop_
_entity_poly.entity_id
_entity_poly.type
_entity_poly.pdbx_seq_one_letter_code
_entity_poly.pdbx_strand_id
1 'polypeptide(L)'
;MARFTLPRDLYHGKGALEALKSFKGKKAIICVGGGSMKRFGFLDRAESYLKEAGMKVMIFDGIEPDPSVETVMRGAEAMQKFQPDWIVAIGGGSPIDAAKAMWIKYEYPECTFEDMCKVFGIPELRKKAHFCAVSSTSGTATEVTAFSIITDYSKGIKYPIADFEITPDVAIVDPELAETMPKKLVAHTGMDAMTHAVEAYVSTANSDFTDPLAIHAIEMIMNDLVPSYNGDMAARDRMHNAQCLAGMAFSNALLGIVHSMAHKTGAVFADYGAHIIHGAANAMYLPKVIAFNAKDETAKKRYGVIVDYMGIAPKDASDDEKVKALIAYLRGMNDQLNIPHCIKNYGADSYPCEQGFVPEEVFLERLHDIAVNAIADACTGSNPRQPSVEEMEKLLKCCYYDTEVDF
;
A
#
# COMPACT_ATOMS: atom_id res chain seq x y z
N MET A 1 -23.09 9.60 -7.50
CA MET A 1 -23.14 8.21 -7.98
C MET A 1 -21.82 7.55 -7.55
N ALA A 2 -21.87 6.45 -6.82
CA ALA A 2 -20.68 5.71 -6.45
C ALA A 2 -20.17 4.88 -7.63
N ARG A 3 -18.84 4.77 -7.78
CA ARG A 3 -18.17 3.96 -8.81
C ARG A 3 -17.31 2.89 -8.13
N PHE A 4 -17.36 1.65 -8.64
CA PHE A 4 -16.50 0.56 -8.25
C PHE A 4 -15.65 0.15 -9.45
N THR A 5 -14.34 0.21 -9.33
CA THR A 5 -13.41 0.01 -10.44
C THR A 5 -12.34 -1.00 -10.06
N LEU A 6 -12.11 -1.96 -10.95
CA LEU A 6 -11.04 -2.96 -10.87
C LEU A 6 -10.37 -3.09 -12.24
N PRO A 7 -9.19 -3.72 -12.32
CA PRO A 7 -8.65 -4.15 -13.61
C PRO A 7 -9.67 -4.99 -14.40
N ARG A 8 -9.65 -4.85 -15.72
CA ARG A 8 -10.52 -5.67 -16.59
C ARG A 8 -10.25 -7.16 -16.41
N ASP A 9 -8.97 -7.54 -16.34
CA ASP A 9 -8.53 -8.91 -16.17
C ASP A 9 -7.54 -9.02 -15.01
N LEU A 10 -7.69 -10.09 -14.22
CA LEU A 10 -6.74 -10.47 -13.20
C LEU A 10 -6.31 -11.92 -13.42
N TYR A 11 -5.02 -12.12 -13.66
CA TYR A 11 -4.39 -13.44 -13.74
C TYR A 11 -3.71 -13.75 -12.41
N HIS A 12 -3.98 -14.91 -11.83
CA HIS A 12 -3.47 -15.28 -10.53
C HIS A 12 -2.97 -16.72 -10.47
N GLY A 13 -2.19 -17.02 -9.45
CA GLY A 13 -1.61 -18.35 -9.24
C GLY A 13 -0.24 -18.50 -9.88
N LYS A 14 0.40 -19.63 -9.54
CA LYS A 14 1.76 -19.95 -9.98
C LYS A 14 1.86 -19.99 -11.50
N GLY A 15 2.82 -19.27 -12.06
CA GLY A 15 2.99 -19.16 -13.52
C GLY A 15 2.08 -18.14 -14.20
N ALA A 16 1.28 -17.37 -13.47
CA ALA A 16 0.39 -16.36 -14.03
C ALA A 16 1.14 -15.31 -14.90
N LEU A 17 2.45 -15.11 -14.68
CA LEU A 17 3.29 -14.26 -15.52
C LEU A 17 3.25 -14.66 -17.01
N GLU A 18 2.95 -15.92 -17.32
CA GLU A 18 2.79 -16.40 -18.71
C GLU A 18 1.65 -15.73 -19.47
N ALA A 19 0.70 -15.09 -18.77
CA ALA A 19 -0.37 -14.31 -19.41
C ALA A 19 0.17 -13.26 -20.38
N LEU A 20 1.39 -12.75 -20.15
CA LEU A 20 2.07 -11.81 -21.07
C LEU A 20 2.21 -12.35 -22.48
N LYS A 21 2.31 -13.66 -22.70
CA LYS A 21 2.37 -14.30 -24.03
C LYS A 21 1.11 -14.09 -24.87
N SER A 22 -0.02 -13.82 -24.21
CA SER A 22 -1.32 -13.63 -24.88
C SER A 22 -1.60 -12.19 -25.27
N PHE A 23 -0.76 -11.24 -24.87
CA PHE A 23 -0.97 -9.81 -25.13
C PHE A 23 -0.88 -9.51 -26.64
N LYS A 24 -1.71 -8.57 -27.07
CA LYS A 24 -1.75 -8.11 -28.47
C LYS A 24 -1.26 -6.67 -28.52
N GLY A 25 -0.17 -6.44 -29.23
CA GLY A 25 0.46 -5.14 -29.36
C GLY A 25 1.70 -5.21 -30.24
N LYS A 26 2.38 -4.10 -30.40
CA LYS A 26 3.60 -3.97 -31.22
C LYS A 26 4.83 -3.68 -30.38
N LYS A 27 4.68 -2.89 -29.33
CA LYS A 27 5.77 -2.41 -28.48
C LYS A 27 5.37 -2.42 -27.01
N ALA A 28 6.16 -3.07 -26.18
CA ALA A 28 5.98 -3.05 -24.74
C ALA A 28 7.19 -2.41 -24.05
N ILE A 29 6.94 -1.53 -23.06
CA ILE A 29 7.97 -1.05 -22.14
C ILE A 29 7.79 -1.75 -20.80
N ILE A 30 8.87 -2.36 -20.28
CA ILE A 30 8.88 -2.94 -18.93
C ILE A 30 9.49 -1.93 -17.99
N CYS A 31 8.71 -1.47 -16.99
CA CYS A 31 9.17 -0.60 -15.93
C CYS A 31 9.50 -1.44 -14.69
N VAL A 32 10.73 -1.37 -14.20
CA VAL A 32 11.22 -2.19 -13.09
C VAL A 32 12.13 -1.38 -12.17
N GLY A 33 12.04 -1.65 -10.86
CA GLY A 33 12.92 -1.09 -9.85
C GLY A 33 13.79 -2.14 -9.19
N GLY A 34 14.83 -1.69 -8.47
CA GLY A 34 15.72 -2.53 -7.71
C GLY A 34 16.40 -3.63 -8.55
N GLY A 35 17.05 -4.57 -7.90
CA GLY A 35 17.74 -5.67 -8.58
C GLY A 35 17.05 -7.03 -8.46
N SER A 36 15.99 -7.15 -7.67
CA SER A 36 15.39 -8.45 -7.33
C SER A 36 14.78 -9.15 -8.54
N MET A 37 13.98 -8.45 -9.33
CA MET A 37 13.31 -9.04 -10.50
C MET A 37 14.31 -9.54 -11.55
N LYS A 38 15.41 -8.83 -11.74
CA LYS A 38 16.51 -9.26 -12.61
C LYS A 38 17.27 -10.44 -11.99
N ARG A 39 17.65 -10.34 -10.71
CA ARG A 39 18.44 -11.36 -10.01
C ARG A 39 17.73 -12.72 -9.93
N PHE A 40 16.40 -12.73 -9.80
CA PHE A 40 15.60 -13.95 -9.73
C PHE A 40 15.05 -14.39 -11.10
N GLY A 41 15.41 -13.71 -12.19
CA GLY A 41 15.09 -14.11 -13.56
C GLY A 41 13.67 -13.74 -14.02
N PHE A 42 12.88 -13.03 -13.22
CA PHE A 42 11.51 -12.64 -13.58
C PHE A 42 11.47 -11.58 -14.67
N LEU A 43 12.43 -10.64 -14.67
CA LEU A 43 12.55 -9.64 -15.74
C LEU A 43 12.82 -10.29 -17.10
N ASP A 44 13.77 -11.23 -17.14
CA ASP A 44 14.13 -11.94 -18.38
C ASP A 44 12.95 -12.80 -18.88
N ARG A 45 12.21 -13.45 -17.96
CA ARG A 45 10.99 -14.20 -18.30
C ARG A 45 9.93 -13.30 -18.91
N ALA A 46 9.64 -12.15 -18.28
CA ALA A 46 8.64 -11.21 -18.78
C ALA A 46 9.02 -10.65 -20.16
N GLU A 47 10.29 -10.27 -20.35
CA GLU A 47 10.80 -9.83 -21.65
C GLU A 47 10.65 -10.91 -22.73
N SER A 48 10.99 -12.17 -22.41
CA SER A 48 10.84 -13.30 -23.33
C SER A 48 9.38 -13.52 -23.72
N TYR A 49 8.45 -13.50 -22.76
CA TYR A 49 7.02 -13.72 -23.01
C TYR A 49 6.41 -12.64 -23.91
N LEU A 50 6.79 -11.38 -23.71
CA LEU A 50 6.35 -10.28 -24.59
C LEU A 50 6.96 -10.39 -26.00
N LYS A 51 8.21 -10.83 -26.12
CA LYS A 51 8.83 -11.12 -27.44
C LYS A 51 8.16 -12.31 -28.14
N GLU A 52 7.80 -13.36 -27.40
CA GLU A 52 7.01 -14.50 -27.92
C GLU A 52 5.61 -14.04 -28.38
N ALA A 53 5.01 -13.03 -27.73
CA ALA A 53 3.79 -12.38 -28.20
C ALA A 53 3.97 -11.50 -29.45
N GLY A 54 5.20 -11.39 -29.97
CA GLY A 54 5.52 -10.64 -31.21
C GLY A 54 5.82 -9.16 -30.95
N MET A 55 6.05 -8.73 -29.72
CA MET A 55 6.31 -7.33 -29.41
C MET A 55 7.80 -6.99 -29.43
N LYS A 56 8.12 -5.76 -29.82
CA LYS A 56 9.41 -5.14 -29.52
C LYS A 56 9.40 -4.67 -28.07
N VAL A 57 10.41 -5.06 -27.30
CA VAL A 57 10.47 -4.77 -25.85
C VAL A 57 11.59 -3.78 -25.55
N MET A 58 11.30 -2.80 -24.69
CA MET A 58 12.24 -1.89 -24.05
C MET A 58 12.16 -2.08 -22.55
N ILE A 59 13.30 -2.02 -21.85
CA ILE A 59 13.36 -2.04 -20.40
C ILE A 59 13.70 -0.64 -19.91
N PHE A 60 12.90 -0.13 -18.98
CA PHE A 60 13.19 1.05 -18.16
C PHE A 60 13.42 0.58 -16.73
N ASP A 61 14.67 0.57 -16.31
CA ASP A 61 15.12 0.09 -15.00
C ASP A 61 15.58 1.23 -14.08
N GLY A 62 15.97 0.87 -12.87
CA GLY A 62 16.52 1.81 -11.90
C GLY A 62 15.49 2.73 -11.25
N ILE A 63 14.22 2.31 -11.19
CA ILE A 63 13.22 3.01 -10.39
C ILE A 63 13.55 2.76 -8.91
N GLU A 64 13.82 3.84 -8.19
CA GLU A 64 14.18 3.82 -6.77
C GLU A 64 12.96 3.55 -5.87
N PRO A 65 13.17 3.05 -4.64
CA PRO A 65 12.14 3.07 -3.61
C PRO A 65 11.66 4.52 -3.36
N ASP A 66 10.36 4.69 -3.10
CA ASP A 66 9.75 6.03 -3.01
C ASP A 66 10.05 6.90 -4.24
N PRO A 67 9.51 6.53 -5.42
CA PRO A 67 9.96 7.08 -6.70
C PRO A 67 9.78 8.60 -6.78
N SER A 68 10.78 9.24 -7.35
CA SER A 68 10.83 10.70 -7.50
C SER A 68 10.03 11.21 -8.71
N VAL A 69 9.67 12.49 -8.65
CA VAL A 69 9.12 13.22 -9.80
C VAL A 69 10.08 13.16 -10.98
N GLU A 70 11.39 13.28 -10.74
CA GLU A 70 12.44 13.21 -11.75
C GLU A 70 12.45 11.86 -12.49
N THR A 71 12.30 10.77 -11.75
CA THR A 71 12.21 9.42 -12.34
C THR A 71 10.95 9.27 -13.20
N VAL A 72 9.82 9.81 -12.76
CA VAL A 72 8.58 9.84 -13.56
C VAL A 72 8.79 10.59 -14.88
N MET A 73 9.39 11.78 -14.84
CA MET A 73 9.62 12.58 -16.05
C MET A 73 10.59 11.88 -17.02
N ARG A 74 11.66 11.29 -16.49
CA ARG A 74 12.65 10.52 -17.30
C ARG A 74 12.01 9.30 -17.96
N GLY A 75 11.15 8.56 -17.24
CA GLY A 75 10.43 7.41 -17.80
C GLY A 75 9.39 7.82 -18.84
N ALA A 76 8.65 8.91 -18.62
CA ALA A 76 7.72 9.43 -19.62
C ALA A 76 8.43 9.88 -20.90
N GLU A 77 9.62 10.50 -20.79
CA GLU A 77 10.45 10.84 -21.97
C GLU A 77 10.89 9.59 -22.75
N ALA A 78 11.29 8.52 -22.04
CA ALA A 78 11.61 7.24 -22.66
C ALA A 78 10.39 6.66 -23.40
N MET A 79 9.19 6.72 -22.81
CA MET A 79 7.95 6.31 -23.45
C MET A 79 7.62 7.16 -24.69
N GLN A 80 7.83 8.49 -24.65
CA GLN A 80 7.63 9.36 -25.82
C GLN A 80 8.54 8.97 -26.98
N LYS A 81 9.79 8.61 -26.72
CA LYS A 81 10.75 8.18 -27.75
C LYS A 81 10.43 6.78 -28.30
N PHE A 82 10.06 5.85 -27.45
CA PHE A 82 9.82 4.46 -27.80
C PHE A 82 8.42 4.22 -28.36
N GLN A 83 7.42 4.97 -27.89
CA GLN A 83 6.00 4.87 -28.23
C GLN A 83 5.43 3.47 -28.00
N PRO A 84 5.42 2.96 -26.75
CA PRO A 84 4.83 1.68 -26.44
C PRO A 84 3.30 1.73 -26.56
N ASP A 85 2.70 0.60 -26.91
CA ASP A 85 1.25 0.35 -26.82
C ASP A 85 0.89 -0.53 -25.60
N TRP A 86 1.92 -1.02 -24.89
CA TRP A 86 1.81 -1.65 -23.56
C TRP A 86 2.86 -1.12 -22.60
N ILE A 87 2.43 -0.77 -21.40
CA ILE A 87 3.29 -0.49 -20.25
C ILE A 87 3.13 -1.66 -19.29
N VAL A 88 4.22 -2.36 -18.98
CA VAL A 88 4.25 -3.50 -18.07
C VAL A 88 5.13 -3.12 -16.88
N ALA A 89 4.53 -2.89 -15.73
CA ALA A 89 5.26 -2.56 -14.51
C ALA A 89 5.42 -3.80 -13.63
N ILE A 90 6.66 -4.13 -13.25
CA ILE A 90 6.98 -5.34 -12.48
C ILE A 90 7.73 -4.96 -11.21
N GLY A 91 7.21 -5.36 -10.07
CA GLY A 91 7.87 -5.17 -8.78
C GLY A 91 6.90 -4.96 -7.63
N GLY A 92 7.38 -4.32 -6.57
CA GLY A 92 6.54 -3.84 -5.48
C GLY A 92 5.80 -2.55 -5.85
N GLY A 93 5.35 -1.79 -4.84
CA GLY A 93 4.62 -0.54 -5.07
C GLY A 93 5.38 0.47 -5.93
N SER A 94 6.64 0.74 -5.61
CA SER A 94 7.42 1.83 -6.24
C SER A 94 7.51 1.77 -7.78
N PRO A 95 7.90 0.65 -8.43
CA PRO A 95 7.95 0.62 -9.89
C PRO A 95 6.56 0.69 -10.53
N ILE A 96 5.52 0.16 -9.89
CA ILE A 96 4.16 0.24 -10.41
C ILE A 96 3.62 1.66 -10.28
N ASP A 97 3.83 2.33 -9.14
CA ASP A 97 3.44 3.73 -8.91
C ASP A 97 4.13 4.67 -9.89
N ALA A 98 5.46 4.55 -10.03
CA ALA A 98 6.20 5.33 -11.00
C ALA A 98 5.65 5.14 -12.43
N ALA A 99 5.42 3.89 -12.84
CA ALA A 99 4.91 3.59 -14.18
C ALA A 99 3.50 4.15 -14.42
N LYS A 100 2.61 4.15 -13.42
CA LYS A 100 1.29 4.79 -13.50
C LYS A 100 1.42 6.30 -13.74
N ALA A 101 2.27 6.98 -12.99
CA ALA A 101 2.54 8.41 -13.18
C ALA A 101 3.21 8.70 -14.54
N MET A 102 4.15 7.85 -14.97
CA MET A 102 4.76 7.93 -16.32
C MET A 102 3.71 7.78 -17.41
N TRP A 103 2.73 6.86 -17.24
CA TRP A 103 1.64 6.64 -18.19
C TRP A 103 0.80 7.90 -18.41
N ILE A 104 0.42 8.60 -17.34
CA ILE A 104 -0.29 9.88 -17.44
C ILE A 104 0.52 10.87 -18.28
N LYS A 105 1.80 11.06 -17.95
CA LYS A 105 2.68 12.01 -18.61
C LYS A 105 2.99 11.60 -20.05
N TYR A 106 3.02 10.30 -20.35
CA TYR A 106 3.19 9.77 -21.70
C TYR A 106 1.99 10.08 -22.59
N GLU A 107 0.77 9.90 -22.07
CA GLU A 107 -0.44 10.18 -22.86
C GLU A 107 -0.72 11.68 -22.99
N TYR A 108 -0.41 12.45 -21.93
CA TYR A 108 -0.62 13.90 -21.83
C TYR A 108 0.67 14.63 -21.43
N PRO A 109 1.57 14.89 -22.40
CA PRO A 109 2.85 15.54 -22.11
C PRO A 109 2.74 16.94 -21.51
N GLU A 110 1.62 17.62 -21.75
CA GLU A 110 1.31 18.95 -21.20
C GLU A 110 0.86 18.92 -19.74
N CYS A 111 0.38 17.79 -19.24
CA CYS A 111 -0.08 17.65 -17.87
C CYS A 111 1.09 17.89 -16.89
N THR A 112 0.94 18.86 -16.00
CA THR A 112 1.94 19.13 -14.96
C THR A 112 1.85 18.12 -13.83
N PHE A 113 2.87 18.03 -12.98
CA PHE A 113 2.79 17.15 -11.81
C PHE A 113 1.68 17.59 -10.84
N GLU A 114 1.49 18.89 -10.68
CA GLU A 114 0.40 19.47 -9.88
C GLU A 114 -0.99 19.07 -10.44
N ASP A 115 -1.14 19.00 -11.77
CA ASP A 115 -2.37 18.53 -12.39
C ASP A 115 -2.63 17.06 -12.10
N MET A 116 -1.60 16.22 -12.11
CA MET A 116 -1.70 14.80 -11.75
C MET A 116 -2.16 14.58 -10.31
N CYS A 117 -1.80 15.50 -9.39
CA CYS A 117 -2.14 15.41 -7.97
C CYS A 117 -3.58 15.87 -7.67
N LYS A 118 -4.32 16.39 -8.66
CA LYS A 118 -5.75 16.71 -8.50
C LYS A 118 -6.57 15.43 -8.44
N VAL A 119 -7.22 15.19 -7.32
CA VAL A 119 -8.04 13.98 -7.11
C VAL A 119 -9.16 13.92 -8.17
N PHE A 120 -9.24 12.77 -8.86
CA PHE A 120 -10.19 12.53 -9.98
C PHE A 120 -10.11 13.58 -11.10
N GLY A 121 -8.90 14.09 -11.35
CA GLY A 121 -8.67 15.11 -12.38
C GLY A 121 -7.88 14.60 -13.60
N ILE A 122 -7.55 13.31 -13.66
CA ILE A 122 -6.80 12.72 -14.76
C ILE A 122 -7.73 12.58 -15.98
N PRO A 123 -7.32 13.07 -17.17
CA PRO A 123 -8.07 12.83 -18.38
C PRO A 123 -8.05 11.35 -18.78
N GLU A 124 -9.01 10.93 -19.60
CA GLU A 124 -9.16 9.54 -20.07
C GLU A 124 -7.87 9.01 -20.67
N LEU A 125 -7.33 7.93 -20.06
CA LEU A 125 -6.14 7.21 -20.50
C LEU A 125 -6.48 6.14 -21.57
N ARG A 126 -5.51 5.33 -21.95
CA ARG A 126 -5.63 4.21 -22.92
C ARG A 126 -5.74 4.65 -24.38
N LYS A 127 -5.35 5.90 -24.69
CA LYS A 127 -5.30 6.41 -26.06
C LYS A 127 -4.03 5.97 -26.79
N LYS A 128 -2.92 5.81 -26.06
CA LYS A 128 -1.63 5.39 -26.60
C LYS A 128 -1.21 4.01 -26.10
N ALA A 129 -1.48 3.67 -24.84
CA ALA A 129 -1.03 2.41 -24.25
C ALA A 129 -2.02 1.84 -23.24
N HIS A 130 -2.05 0.52 -23.17
CA HIS A 130 -2.64 -0.23 -22.06
C HIS A 130 -1.61 -0.45 -20.95
N PHE A 131 -2.10 -0.74 -19.72
CA PHE A 131 -1.27 -0.91 -18.56
C PHE A 131 -1.45 -2.30 -17.92
N CYS A 132 -0.34 -2.99 -17.71
CA CYS A 132 -0.29 -4.24 -16.96
C CYS A 132 0.60 -4.04 -15.72
N ALA A 133 0.10 -4.41 -14.55
CA ALA A 133 0.86 -4.42 -13.32
C ALA A 133 1.10 -5.85 -12.83
N VAL A 134 2.35 -6.15 -12.50
CA VAL A 134 2.81 -7.45 -11.99
C VAL A 134 3.41 -7.25 -10.61
N SER A 135 2.67 -7.65 -9.57
CA SER A 135 3.11 -7.46 -8.19
C SER A 135 4.14 -8.50 -7.76
N SER A 136 5.20 -8.06 -7.09
CA SER A 136 6.21 -8.91 -6.47
C SER A 136 6.26 -8.82 -4.95
N THR A 137 5.36 -8.04 -4.35
CA THR A 137 5.23 -7.90 -2.89
C THR A 137 3.79 -8.18 -2.46
N SER A 138 3.62 -8.67 -1.23
CA SER A 138 2.31 -8.98 -0.68
C SER A 138 1.89 -7.91 0.33
N GLY A 139 1.56 -6.70 -0.17
CA GLY A 139 1.21 -5.56 0.70
C GLY A 139 0.48 -4.43 0.01
N THR A 140 1.14 -3.71 -0.88
CA THR A 140 0.65 -2.44 -1.44
C THR A 140 -0.55 -2.57 -2.37
N ALA A 141 -0.73 -3.73 -2.98
CA ALA A 141 -1.79 -4.03 -3.94
C ALA A 141 -1.90 -3.02 -5.11
N THR A 142 -0.82 -2.34 -5.46
CA THR A 142 -0.82 -1.31 -6.51
C THR A 142 -1.26 -1.86 -7.87
N GLU A 143 -1.16 -3.17 -8.07
CA GLU A 143 -1.62 -3.85 -9.30
C GLU A 143 -3.13 -3.77 -9.52
N VAL A 144 -3.92 -3.46 -8.49
CA VAL A 144 -5.39 -3.36 -8.61
C VAL A 144 -5.95 -2.00 -8.19
N THR A 145 -5.11 -1.04 -7.83
CA THR A 145 -5.56 0.21 -7.22
C THR A 145 -5.58 1.41 -8.17
N ALA A 146 -6.42 2.37 -7.83
CA ALA A 146 -6.55 3.68 -8.46
C ALA A 146 -5.59 4.73 -7.86
N PHE A 147 -4.47 4.28 -7.28
CA PHE A 147 -3.53 5.14 -6.56
C PHE A 147 -2.10 4.97 -7.09
N SER A 148 -1.30 6.03 -6.93
CA SER A 148 0.16 6.06 -7.17
C SER A 148 0.77 7.08 -6.22
N ILE A 149 1.84 6.71 -5.52
CA ILE A 149 2.52 7.59 -4.56
C ILE A 149 3.86 8.02 -5.14
N ILE A 150 4.04 9.32 -5.34
CA ILE A 150 5.27 9.90 -5.90
C ILE A 150 5.85 10.91 -4.91
N THR A 151 7.17 10.90 -4.76
CA THR A 151 7.89 11.76 -3.82
C THR A 151 8.49 12.96 -4.54
N ASP A 152 8.16 14.16 -4.07
CA ASP A 152 8.88 15.38 -4.43
C ASP A 152 9.97 15.61 -3.36
N TYR A 153 11.18 15.18 -3.67
CA TYR A 153 12.31 15.32 -2.76
C TYR A 153 12.74 16.76 -2.55
N SER A 154 12.43 17.68 -3.47
CA SER A 154 12.73 19.10 -3.31
C SER A 154 11.90 19.74 -2.19
N LYS A 155 10.71 19.18 -1.93
CA LYS A 155 9.80 19.62 -0.87
C LYS A 155 9.74 18.65 0.31
N GLY A 156 10.33 17.44 0.18
CA GLY A 156 10.22 16.37 1.19
C GLY A 156 8.80 15.85 1.36
N ILE A 157 7.98 15.87 0.31
CA ILE A 157 6.55 15.53 0.37
C ILE A 157 6.24 14.35 -0.53
N LYS A 158 5.47 13.38 0.00
CA LYS A 158 4.84 12.31 -0.77
C LYS A 158 3.46 12.75 -1.23
N TYR A 159 3.24 12.72 -2.53
CA TYR A 159 1.98 13.08 -3.17
C TYR A 159 1.23 11.84 -3.62
N PRO A 160 0.01 11.61 -3.11
CA PRO A 160 -0.88 10.62 -3.68
C PRO A 160 -1.50 11.15 -4.98
N ILE A 161 -1.36 10.41 -6.05
CA ILE A 161 -2.15 10.57 -7.27
C ILE A 161 -3.31 9.59 -7.14
N ALA A 162 -4.55 10.07 -7.20
CA ALA A 162 -5.74 9.28 -6.98
C ALA A 162 -6.76 9.51 -8.11
N ASP A 163 -6.90 8.51 -8.98
CA ASP A 163 -7.88 8.53 -10.07
C ASP A 163 -8.16 7.11 -10.57
N PHE A 164 -9.42 6.80 -10.87
CA PHE A 164 -9.78 5.50 -11.45
C PHE A 164 -9.13 5.25 -12.81
N GLU A 165 -8.73 6.30 -13.53
CA GLU A 165 -8.04 6.17 -14.83
C GLU A 165 -6.71 5.44 -14.72
N ILE A 166 -5.99 5.55 -13.60
CA ILE A 166 -4.71 4.84 -13.39
C ILE A 166 -4.87 3.41 -12.84
N THR A 167 -6.09 2.92 -12.65
CA THR A 167 -6.31 1.50 -12.40
C THR A 167 -5.77 0.69 -13.58
N PRO A 168 -4.89 -0.32 -13.37
CA PRO A 168 -4.36 -1.13 -14.45
C PRO A 168 -5.44 -1.82 -15.29
N ASP A 169 -5.18 -2.06 -16.55
CA ASP A 169 -6.07 -2.88 -17.41
C ASP A 169 -5.96 -4.35 -17.05
N VAL A 170 -4.73 -4.80 -16.75
CA VAL A 170 -4.41 -6.17 -16.37
C VAL A 170 -3.58 -6.18 -15.10
N ALA A 171 -3.98 -7.02 -14.14
CA ALA A 171 -3.20 -7.35 -12.97
C ALA A 171 -2.68 -8.77 -13.06
N ILE A 172 -1.43 -8.99 -12.69
CA ILE A 172 -0.83 -10.33 -12.57
C ILE A 172 -0.37 -10.52 -11.12
N VAL A 173 -0.97 -11.51 -10.46
CA VAL A 173 -0.76 -11.87 -9.07
C VAL A 173 -0.15 -13.28 -9.04
N ASP A 174 1.15 -13.35 -9.38
CA ASP A 174 1.89 -14.61 -9.45
C ASP A 174 2.73 -14.77 -8.16
N PRO A 175 2.40 -15.73 -7.29
CA PRO A 175 3.06 -15.91 -6.01
C PRO A 175 4.55 -16.26 -6.13
N GLU A 176 5.02 -16.76 -7.29
CA GLU A 176 6.45 -17.02 -7.51
C GLU A 176 7.29 -15.74 -7.31
N LEU A 177 6.76 -14.57 -7.69
CA LEU A 177 7.46 -13.29 -7.54
C LEU A 177 7.58 -12.86 -6.08
N ALA A 178 6.68 -13.32 -5.19
CA ALA A 178 6.67 -13.01 -3.77
C ALA A 178 7.41 -14.06 -2.91
N GLU A 179 7.75 -15.23 -3.48
CA GLU A 179 8.45 -16.31 -2.74
C GLU A 179 9.80 -15.85 -2.17
N THR A 180 10.47 -14.92 -2.84
CA THR A 180 11.83 -14.45 -2.49
C THR A 180 11.84 -13.25 -1.55
N MET A 181 10.69 -12.80 -1.06
CA MET A 181 10.61 -11.66 -0.14
C MET A 181 11.38 -11.95 1.15
N PRO A 182 12.27 -11.03 1.60
CA PRO A 182 12.92 -11.15 2.89
C PRO A 182 11.90 -11.14 4.03
N LYS A 183 12.21 -11.86 5.13
CA LYS A 183 11.33 -12.04 6.28
C LYS A 183 10.78 -10.70 6.84
N LYS A 184 11.64 -9.68 6.97
CA LYS A 184 11.26 -8.35 7.43
C LYS A 184 10.24 -7.67 6.47
N LEU A 185 10.45 -7.85 5.16
CA LEU A 185 9.51 -7.31 4.16
C LEU A 185 8.15 -8.01 4.23
N VAL A 186 8.13 -9.34 4.43
CA VAL A 186 6.88 -10.10 4.62
C VAL A 186 6.07 -9.55 5.80
N ALA A 187 6.73 -9.27 6.94
CA ALA A 187 6.08 -8.72 8.12
C ALA A 187 5.47 -7.33 7.83
N HIS A 188 6.27 -6.42 7.30
CA HIS A 188 5.83 -5.04 7.09
C HIS A 188 4.74 -4.93 6.02
N THR A 189 4.92 -5.61 4.88
CA THR A 189 3.92 -5.56 3.79
C THR A 189 2.64 -6.30 4.16
N GLY A 190 2.73 -7.38 4.93
CA GLY A 190 1.56 -8.10 5.41
C GLY A 190 0.72 -7.29 6.40
N MET A 191 1.36 -6.54 7.30
CA MET A 191 0.64 -5.62 8.20
C MET A 191 0.10 -4.39 7.48
N ASP A 192 0.75 -3.97 6.41
CA ASP A 192 0.22 -2.95 5.49
C ASP A 192 -1.10 -3.43 4.86
N ALA A 193 -1.11 -4.65 4.30
CA ALA A 193 -2.33 -5.26 3.76
C ALA A 193 -3.43 -5.44 4.81
N MET A 194 -3.08 -5.80 6.06
CA MET A 194 -4.03 -5.85 7.18
C MET A 194 -4.65 -4.48 7.43
N THR A 195 -3.83 -3.44 7.45
CA THR A 195 -4.28 -2.06 7.68
C THR A 195 -5.19 -1.60 6.54
N HIS A 196 -4.83 -1.89 5.28
CA HIS A 196 -5.67 -1.62 4.11
C HIS A 196 -7.07 -2.22 4.28
N ALA A 197 -7.14 -3.50 4.63
CA ALA A 197 -8.41 -4.21 4.77
C ALA A 197 -9.25 -3.70 5.94
N VAL A 198 -8.63 -3.43 7.10
CA VAL A 198 -9.33 -2.92 8.29
C VAL A 198 -9.84 -1.51 8.06
N GLU A 199 -9.01 -0.61 7.52
CA GLU A 199 -9.44 0.76 7.22
C GLU A 199 -10.51 0.80 6.14
N ALA A 200 -10.38 0.03 5.07
CA ALA A 200 -11.41 -0.08 4.04
C ALA A 200 -12.75 -0.55 4.61
N TYR A 201 -12.71 -1.53 5.53
CA TYR A 201 -13.93 -2.07 6.15
C TYR A 201 -14.66 -1.04 6.98
N VAL A 202 -13.95 -0.21 7.77
CA VAL A 202 -14.57 0.82 8.63
C VAL A 202 -14.70 2.19 7.98
N SER A 203 -14.18 2.38 6.77
CA SER A 203 -14.26 3.63 6.00
C SER A 203 -15.69 4.12 5.86
N THR A 204 -15.90 5.43 5.84
CA THR A 204 -17.21 6.05 5.52
C THR A 204 -17.62 5.82 4.07
N ALA A 205 -16.71 5.43 3.19
CA ALA A 205 -16.96 5.09 1.79
C ALA A 205 -17.12 3.57 1.55
N ASN A 206 -17.29 2.77 2.60
CA ASN A 206 -17.56 1.33 2.49
C ASN A 206 -18.86 1.04 1.71
N SER A 207 -18.99 -0.16 1.19
CA SER A 207 -20.15 -0.60 0.42
C SER A 207 -20.32 -2.11 0.46
N ASP A 208 -21.49 -2.59 0.03
CA ASP A 208 -21.76 -4.02 -0.14
C ASP A 208 -20.78 -4.71 -1.11
N PHE A 209 -20.08 -3.93 -1.96
CA PHE A 209 -19.09 -4.44 -2.90
C PHE A 209 -17.68 -4.51 -2.29
N THR A 210 -17.35 -3.62 -1.36
CA THR A 210 -16.03 -3.55 -0.73
C THR A 210 -15.94 -4.37 0.54
N ASP A 211 -17.01 -4.47 1.32
CA ASP A 211 -17.04 -5.16 2.60
C ASP A 211 -16.66 -6.65 2.51
N PRO A 212 -17.21 -7.45 1.56
CA PRO A 212 -16.83 -8.85 1.43
C PRO A 212 -15.36 -9.05 1.08
N LEU A 213 -14.77 -8.14 0.29
CA LEU A 213 -13.36 -8.18 -0.07
C LEU A 213 -12.47 -7.86 1.13
N ALA A 214 -12.83 -6.81 1.89
CA ALA A 214 -12.08 -6.38 3.06
C ALA A 214 -12.11 -7.43 4.18
N ILE A 215 -13.29 -7.96 4.53
CA ILE A 215 -13.41 -8.91 5.64
C ILE A 215 -12.75 -10.26 5.30
N HIS A 216 -12.85 -10.72 4.05
CA HIS A 216 -12.17 -11.93 3.62
C HIS A 216 -10.64 -11.75 3.57
N ALA A 217 -10.16 -10.57 3.15
CA ALA A 217 -8.74 -10.25 3.23
C ALA A 217 -8.23 -10.29 4.68
N ILE A 218 -8.97 -9.71 5.64
CA ILE A 218 -8.65 -9.77 7.07
C ILE A 218 -8.51 -11.23 7.53
N GLU A 219 -9.50 -12.08 7.21
CA GLU A 219 -9.48 -13.51 7.57
C GLU A 219 -8.23 -14.21 7.04
N MET A 220 -7.94 -14.05 5.75
CA MET A 220 -6.76 -14.66 5.13
C MET A 220 -5.46 -14.16 5.79
N ILE A 221 -5.32 -12.86 6.03
CA ILE A 221 -4.12 -12.30 6.63
C ILE A 221 -3.94 -12.78 8.06
N MET A 222 -5.00 -12.82 8.86
CA MET A 222 -4.96 -13.34 10.25
C MET A 222 -4.52 -14.81 10.30
N ASN A 223 -4.91 -15.60 9.33
CA ASN A 223 -4.55 -17.02 9.28
C ASN A 223 -3.15 -17.25 8.68
N ASP A 224 -2.73 -16.46 7.71
CA ASP A 224 -1.59 -16.80 6.85
C ASP A 224 -0.35 -15.92 7.02
N LEU A 225 -0.46 -14.71 7.61
CA LEU A 225 0.69 -13.80 7.70
C LEU A 225 1.83 -14.36 8.56
N VAL A 226 1.52 -14.84 9.77
CA VAL A 226 2.55 -15.39 10.65
C VAL A 226 3.15 -16.69 10.10
N PRO A 227 2.36 -17.65 9.57
CA PRO A 227 2.92 -18.80 8.83
C PRO A 227 3.81 -18.38 7.65
N SER A 228 3.36 -17.45 6.82
CA SER A 228 4.14 -16.90 5.69
C SER A 228 5.47 -16.29 6.14
N TYR A 229 5.43 -15.51 7.22
CA TYR A 229 6.62 -14.93 7.85
C TYR A 229 7.62 -16.00 8.34
N ASN A 230 7.12 -17.14 8.80
CA ASN A 230 7.92 -18.27 9.25
C ASN A 230 8.33 -19.23 8.12
N GLY A 231 8.01 -18.92 6.87
CA GLY A 231 8.51 -19.65 5.70
C GLY A 231 7.55 -20.67 5.11
N ASP A 232 6.28 -20.69 5.51
CA ASP A 232 5.24 -21.49 4.85
C ASP A 232 4.90 -20.88 3.48
N MET A 233 5.30 -21.58 2.40
CA MET A 233 5.11 -21.09 1.02
C MET A 233 3.64 -21.16 0.57
N ALA A 234 2.84 -22.07 1.11
CA ALA A 234 1.41 -22.10 0.83
C ALA A 234 0.69 -20.90 1.49
N ALA A 235 1.08 -20.55 2.71
CA ALA A 235 0.60 -19.33 3.36
C ALA A 235 1.08 -18.07 2.62
N ARG A 236 2.31 -18.10 2.04
CA ARG A 236 2.82 -16.97 1.25
C ARG A 236 2.02 -16.76 -0.04
N ASP A 237 1.61 -17.82 -0.71
CA ASP A 237 0.70 -17.76 -1.88
C ASP A 237 -0.64 -17.13 -1.47
N ARG A 238 -1.25 -17.61 -0.38
CA ARG A 238 -2.52 -17.04 0.11
C ARG A 238 -2.37 -15.57 0.54
N MET A 239 -1.24 -15.18 1.15
CA MET A 239 -0.94 -13.78 1.47
C MET A 239 -0.83 -12.90 0.23
N HIS A 240 -0.33 -13.44 -0.89
CA HIS A 240 -0.25 -12.69 -2.15
C HIS A 240 -1.65 -12.43 -2.72
N ASN A 241 -2.58 -13.36 -2.57
CA ASN A 241 -3.98 -13.16 -2.92
C ASN A 241 -4.69 -12.23 -1.92
N ALA A 242 -4.43 -12.38 -0.61
CA ALA A 242 -5.07 -11.57 0.43
C ALA A 242 -4.77 -10.07 0.29
N GLN A 243 -3.51 -9.70 0.01
CA GLN A 243 -3.16 -8.32 -0.22
C GLN A 243 -3.89 -7.73 -1.45
N CYS A 244 -4.05 -8.52 -2.50
CA CYS A 244 -4.79 -8.10 -3.69
C CYS A 244 -6.27 -7.83 -3.37
N LEU A 245 -6.93 -8.70 -2.59
CA LEU A 245 -8.29 -8.48 -2.10
C LEU A 245 -8.41 -7.21 -1.24
N ALA A 246 -7.44 -6.99 -0.32
CA ALA A 246 -7.37 -5.76 0.47
C ALA A 246 -7.27 -4.52 -0.44
N GLY A 247 -6.47 -4.62 -1.52
CA GLY A 247 -6.32 -3.57 -2.53
C GLY A 247 -7.61 -3.26 -3.29
N MET A 248 -8.31 -4.28 -3.72
CA MET A 248 -9.62 -4.13 -4.38
C MET A 248 -10.62 -3.43 -3.46
N ALA A 249 -10.59 -3.74 -2.15
CA ALA A 249 -11.44 -3.10 -1.17
C ALA A 249 -11.08 -1.63 -1.00
N PHE A 250 -9.83 -1.30 -0.61
CA PHE A 250 -9.47 0.07 -0.27
C PHE A 250 -9.41 1.00 -1.48
N SER A 251 -9.10 0.48 -2.66
CA SER A 251 -9.14 1.30 -3.88
C SER A 251 -10.52 1.91 -4.15
N ASN A 252 -11.57 1.27 -3.65
CA ASN A 252 -12.96 1.69 -3.81
C ASN A 252 -13.61 2.22 -2.52
N ALA A 253 -13.18 1.78 -1.35
CA ALA A 253 -13.67 2.24 -0.05
C ALA A 253 -12.79 3.35 0.56
N LEU A 254 -11.63 3.64 -0.02
CA LEU A 254 -10.62 4.54 0.53
C LEU A 254 -10.03 4.01 1.86
N LEU A 255 -9.18 4.83 2.48
CA LEU A 255 -8.42 4.49 3.69
C LEU A 255 -8.82 5.40 4.86
N GLY A 256 -8.00 5.47 5.89
CA GLY A 256 -8.22 6.26 7.08
C GLY A 256 -6.94 6.88 7.63
N ILE A 257 -7.00 7.28 8.90
CA ILE A 257 -5.92 8.05 9.53
C ILE A 257 -4.67 7.23 9.88
N VAL A 258 -4.72 5.89 9.89
CA VAL A 258 -3.49 5.09 10.01
C VAL A 258 -2.56 5.41 8.85
N HIS A 259 -3.09 5.35 7.62
CA HIS A 259 -2.32 5.69 6.42
C HIS A 259 -1.92 7.16 6.37
N SER A 260 -2.83 8.08 6.73
CA SER A 260 -2.50 9.51 6.81
C SER A 260 -1.30 9.79 7.73
N MET A 261 -1.29 9.19 8.91
CA MET A 261 -0.18 9.31 9.86
C MET A 261 1.11 8.67 9.30
N ALA A 262 1.00 7.47 8.72
CA ALA A 262 2.15 6.76 8.16
C ALA A 262 2.79 7.50 6.97
N HIS A 263 1.99 8.13 6.10
CA HIS A 263 2.50 8.96 5.01
C HIS A 263 3.35 10.14 5.52
N LYS A 264 2.97 10.73 6.67
CA LYS A 264 3.63 11.93 7.18
C LYS A 264 4.77 11.64 8.16
N THR A 265 4.87 10.41 8.68
CA THR A 265 5.97 10.01 9.58
C THR A 265 7.10 9.25 8.87
N GLY A 266 6.88 8.74 7.65
CA GLY A 266 7.84 7.88 6.95
C GLY A 266 9.19 8.55 6.69
N ALA A 267 9.19 9.71 6.04
CA ALA A 267 10.40 10.39 5.58
C ALA A 267 10.74 11.68 6.34
N VAL A 268 9.86 12.13 7.24
CA VAL A 268 10.00 13.43 7.93
C VAL A 268 11.25 13.51 8.82
N PHE A 269 11.81 12.37 9.20
CA PHE A 269 12.99 12.27 10.06
C PHE A 269 14.28 11.91 9.29
N ALA A 270 14.26 11.96 7.96
CA ALA A 270 15.38 11.52 7.12
C ALA A 270 16.67 12.31 7.35
N ASP A 271 16.60 13.59 7.67
CA ASP A 271 17.74 14.43 8.02
C ASP A 271 18.42 14.06 9.35
N TYR A 272 17.72 13.31 10.21
CA TYR A 272 18.29 12.65 11.41
C TYR A 272 18.74 11.20 11.14
N GLY A 273 18.75 10.77 9.89
CA GLY A 273 19.10 9.41 9.51
C GLY A 273 18.06 8.37 9.91
N ALA A 274 16.83 8.80 10.21
CA ALA A 274 15.72 7.92 10.59
C ALA A 274 14.64 7.89 9.49
N HIS A 275 14.15 6.68 9.20
CA HIS A 275 13.07 6.46 8.26
C HIS A 275 12.17 5.35 8.78
N ILE A 276 10.90 5.66 9.06
CA ILE A 276 9.94 4.66 9.49
C ILE A 276 9.34 4.00 8.25
N ILE A 277 9.61 2.70 8.08
CA ILE A 277 9.06 1.95 6.95
C ILE A 277 7.53 1.96 7.03
N HIS A 278 6.86 2.25 5.92
CA HIS A 278 5.41 2.46 5.84
C HIS A 278 4.60 1.34 6.51
N GLY A 279 4.84 0.08 6.17
CA GLY A 279 4.12 -1.03 6.76
C GLY A 279 4.41 -1.24 8.27
N ALA A 280 5.60 -0.87 8.75
CA ALA A 280 5.89 -0.86 10.18
C ALA A 280 5.13 0.26 10.91
N ALA A 281 5.04 1.46 10.31
CA ALA A 281 4.24 2.56 10.82
C ALA A 281 2.77 2.14 10.94
N ASN A 282 2.21 1.59 9.88
CA ASN A 282 0.83 1.09 9.86
C ASN A 282 0.59 0.05 10.97
N ALA A 283 1.51 -0.91 11.16
CA ALA A 283 1.41 -1.93 12.20
C ALA A 283 1.41 -1.35 13.63
N MET A 284 2.24 -0.32 13.87
CA MET A 284 2.30 0.36 15.18
C MET A 284 1.07 1.23 15.46
N TYR A 285 0.53 1.88 14.41
CA TYR A 285 -0.55 2.86 14.57
C TYR A 285 -1.94 2.23 14.57
N LEU A 286 -2.15 1.14 13.84
CA LEU A 286 -3.46 0.50 13.69
C LEU A 286 -4.15 0.22 15.03
N PRO A 287 -3.51 -0.39 16.06
CA PRO A 287 -4.15 -0.62 17.35
C PRO A 287 -4.60 0.66 18.05
N LYS A 288 -3.84 1.76 17.92
CA LYS A 288 -4.15 3.06 18.52
C LYS A 288 -5.32 3.75 17.82
N VAL A 289 -5.32 3.67 16.48
CA VAL A 289 -6.41 4.23 15.66
C VAL A 289 -7.71 3.45 15.85
N ILE A 290 -7.67 2.12 16.00
CA ILE A 290 -8.87 1.34 16.35
C ILE A 290 -9.48 1.84 17.67
N ALA A 291 -8.66 2.07 18.71
CA ALA A 291 -9.14 2.62 19.99
C ALA A 291 -9.74 4.02 19.83
N PHE A 292 -9.13 4.88 19.01
CA PHE A 292 -9.64 6.21 18.68
C PHE A 292 -10.96 6.16 17.92
N ASN A 293 -11.02 5.37 16.85
CA ASN A 293 -12.21 5.24 16.01
C ASN A 293 -13.38 4.56 16.73
N ALA A 294 -13.12 3.69 17.69
CA ALA A 294 -14.16 2.99 18.47
C ALA A 294 -14.98 3.91 19.39
N LYS A 295 -14.65 5.20 19.48
CA LYS A 295 -15.54 6.23 20.08
C LYS A 295 -16.70 6.59 19.16
N ASP A 296 -16.60 6.30 17.86
CA ASP A 296 -17.74 6.32 16.92
C ASP A 296 -18.48 4.98 17.01
N GLU A 297 -19.78 5.02 17.27
CA GLU A 297 -20.61 3.82 17.48
C GLU A 297 -20.72 2.95 16.22
N THR A 298 -20.67 3.55 15.03
CA THR A 298 -20.72 2.80 13.77
C THR A 298 -19.41 2.05 13.55
N ALA A 299 -18.28 2.70 13.74
CA ALA A 299 -16.97 2.08 13.65
C ALA A 299 -16.79 0.97 14.69
N LYS A 300 -17.21 1.22 15.95
CA LYS A 300 -17.18 0.23 17.04
C LYS A 300 -17.90 -1.07 16.64
N LYS A 301 -19.13 -0.95 16.15
CA LYS A 301 -19.92 -2.09 15.69
C LYS A 301 -19.24 -2.82 14.53
N ARG A 302 -18.64 -2.09 13.58
CA ARG A 302 -17.94 -2.71 12.44
C ARG A 302 -16.69 -3.45 12.90
N TYR A 303 -15.93 -2.95 13.88
CA TYR A 303 -14.85 -3.70 14.51
C TYR A 303 -15.37 -4.96 15.22
N GLY A 304 -16.54 -4.86 15.88
CA GLY A 304 -17.22 -6.01 16.49
C GLY A 304 -17.55 -7.11 15.47
N VAL A 305 -18.01 -6.74 14.27
CA VAL A 305 -18.27 -7.70 13.19
C VAL A 305 -16.99 -8.42 12.75
N ILE A 306 -15.86 -7.73 12.63
CA ILE A 306 -14.56 -8.37 12.33
C ILE A 306 -14.25 -9.42 13.41
N VAL A 307 -14.41 -9.08 14.67
CA VAL A 307 -14.14 -9.97 15.80
C VAL A 307 -15.05 -11.20 15.79
N ASP A 308 -16.34 -11.01 15.53
CA ASP A 308 -17.32 -12.11 15.45
C ASP A 308 -17.01 -13.02 14.27
N TYR A 309 -16.66 -12.44 13.12
CA TYR A 309 -16.32 -13.20 11.93
C TYR A 309 -15.06 -14.06 12.16
N MET A 310 -14.06 -13.50 12.85
CA MET A 310 -12.80 -14.19 13.14
C MET A 310 -12.86 -15.10 14.37
N GLY A 311 -13.89 -14.99 15.20
CA GLY A 311 -14.05 -15.81 16.40
C GLY A 311 -12.98 -15.58 17.47
N ILE A 312 -12.44 -14.35 17.57
CA ILE A 312 -11.38 -14.00 18.52
C ILE A 312 -11.88 -13.51 19.89
N ALA A 313 -13.18 -13.40 20.05
CA ALA A 313 -13.85 -13.17 21.34
C ALA A 313 -15.15 -13.96 21.43
N PRO A 314 -15.72 -14.16 22.65
CA PRO A 314 -17.05 -14.74 22.80
C PRO A 314 -18.12 -13.95 22.03
N LYS A 315 -19.09 -14.64 21.43
CA LYS A 315 -20.15 -14.00 20.63
C LYS A 315 -21.02 -13.03 21.44
N ASP A 316 -21.17 -13.28 22.72
CA ASP A 316 -21.93 -12.46 23.68
C ASP A 316 -21.11 -11.36 24.33
N ALA A 317 -19.82 -11.20 23.96
CA ALA A 317 -19.01 -10.10 24.42
C ALA A 317 -19.58 -8.77 23.93
N SER A 318 -19.46 -7.73 24.77
CA SER A 318 -19.84 -6.37 24.39
C SER A 318 -18.94 -5.84 23.25
N ASP A 319 -19.41 -4.83 22.52
CA ASP A 319 -18.63 -4.20 21.46
C ASP A 319 -17.28 -3.65 21.99
N ASP A 320 -17.26 -3.11 23.20
CA ASP A 320 -16.02 -2.62 23.84
C ASP A 320 -15.03 -3.76 24.15
N GLU A 321 -15.51 -4.91 24.59
CA GLU A 321 -14.68 -6.11 24.80
C GLU A 321 -14.16 -6.65 23.47
N LYS A 322 -14.98 -6.64 22.43
CA LYS A 322 -14.57 -7.05 21.07
C LYS A 322 -13.48 -6.14 20.51
N VAL A 323 -13.62 -4.81 20.66
CA VAL A 323 -12.58 -3.85 20.26
C VAL A 323 -11.26 -4.11 20.98
N LYS A 324 -11.32 -4.34 22.31
CA LYS A 324 -10.11 -4.69 23.09
C LYS A 324 -9.48 -6.01 22.61
N ALA A 325 -10.29 -7.02 22.28
CA ALA A 325 -9.81 -8.28 21.76
C ALA A 325 -9.12 -8.11 20.39
N LEU A 326 -9.67 -7.28 19.50
CA LEU A 326 -9.05 -6.98 18.20
C LEU A 326 -7.70 -6.28 18.37
N ILE A 327 -7.63 -5.26 19.23
CA ILE A 327 -6.39 -4.54 19.56
C ILE A 327 -5.34 -5.52 20.10
N ALA A 328 -5.72 -6.35 21.07
CA ALA A 328 -4.81 -7.33 21.66
C ALA A 328 -4.31 -8.35 20.63
N TYR A 329 -5.18 -8.82 19.74
CA TYR A 329 -4.83 -9.74 18.66
C TYR A 329 -3.79 -9.11 17.71
N LEU A 330 -4.02 -7.90 17.23
CA LEU A 330 -3.11 -7.19 16.33
C LEU A 330 -1.75 -6.90 16.98
N ARG A 331 -1.74 -6.52 18.26
CA ARG A 331 -0.49 -6.35 19.02
C ARG A 331 0.27 -7.68 19.16
N GLY A 332 -0.44 -8.78 19.42
CA GLY A 332 0.17 -10.12 19.43
C GLY A 332 0.72 -10.56 18.08
N MET A 333 0.10 -10.14 16.97
CA MET A 333 0.68 -10.33 15.63
C MET A 333 1.97 -9.53 15.46
N ASN A 334 2.02 -8.27 15.90
CA ASN A 334 3.24 -7.46 15.85
C ASN A 334 4.39 -8.13 16.61
N ASP A 335 4.13 -8.71 17.79
CA ASP A 335 5.14 -9.46 18.56
C ASP A 335 5.67 -10.66 17.77
N GLN A 336 4.79 -11.46 17.16
CA GLN A 336 5.16 -12.63 16.37
C GLN A 336 5.93 -12.25 15.08
N LEU A 337 5.68 -11.06 14.55
CA LEU A 337 6.31 -10.52 13.34
C LEU A 337 7.59 -9.72 13.64
N ASN A 338 7.97 -9.60 14.91
CA ASN A 338 9.07 -8.77 15.38
C ASN A 338 8.94 -7.30 14.94
N ILE A 339 7.75 -6.73 15.09
CA ILE A 339 7.45 -5.31 14.87
C ILE A 339 7.22 -4.66 16.25
N PRO A 340 7.87 -3.55 16.59
CA PRO A 340 7.65 -2.86 17.86
C PRO A 340 6.23 -2.26 17.93
N HIS A 341 5.78 -1.99 19.16
CA HIS A 341 4.45 -1.42 19.39
C HIS A 341 4.39 0.11 19.28
N CYS A 342 5.55 0.77 19.16
CA CYS A 342 5.63 2.23 19.15
C CYS A 342 6.85 2.75 18.41
N ILE A 343 6.80 4.00 18.00
CA ILE A 343 7.89 4.68 17.27
C ILE A 343 9.16 4.75 18.12
N LYS A 344 9.04 5.00 19.43
CA LYS A 344 10.19 5.12 20.35
C LYS A 344 11.09 3.87 20.34
N ASN A 345 10.52 2.70 20.12
CA ASN A 345 11.25 1.44 20.08
C ASN A 345 11.73 1.07 18.67
N TYR A 346 11.19 1.69 17.63
CA TYR A 346 11.58 1.41 16.24
C TYR A 346 12.99 1.95 15.96
N GLY A 347 13.91 1.07 15.59
CA GLY A 347 15.32 1.39 15.38
C GLY A 347 16.17 1.48 16.66
N ALA A 348 15.59 1.27 17.85
CA ALA A 348 16.33 1.11 19.10
C ALA A 348 17.01 -0.27 19.18
N ASP A 349 17.89 -0.46 20.17
CA ASP A 349 18.64 -1.72 20.36
C ASP A 349 17.76 -2.98 20.44
N SER A 350 16.54 -2.84 21.00
CA SER A 350 15.55 -3.92 21.08
C SER A 350 14.94 -4.31 19.74
N TYR A 351 14.87 -3.36 18.80
CA TYR A 351 14.37 -3.55 17.44
C TYR A 351 15.27 -2.86 16.42
N PRO A 352 16.51 -3.33 16.22
CA PRO A 352 17.47 -2.67 15.36
C PRO A 352 16.97 -2.64 13.93
N CYS A 353 17.07 -1.49 13.29
CA CYS A 353 16.78 -1.33 11.87
C CYS A 353 17.82 -0.42 11.20
N GLU A 354 18.03 -0.64 9.91
CA GLU A 354 18.97 0.15 9.11
C GLU A 354 18.51 1.61 8.94
N GLN A 355 17.22 1.88 9.18
CA GLN A 355 16.60 3.17 9.00
C GLN A 355 16.76 4.12 10.20
N GLY A 356 17.46 3.66 11.26
CA GLY A 356 17.74 4.49 12.42
C GLY A 356 16.58 4.68 13.39
N PHE A 357 16.85 5.40 14.44
CA PHE A 357 15.98 5.65 15.59
C PHE A 357 15.48 7.11 15.56
N VAL A 358 14.22 7.34 15.94
CA VAL A 358 13.63 8.69 16.04
C VAL A 358 13.76 9.21 17.48
N PRO A 359 14.65 10.18 17.76
CA PRO A 359 14.78 10.78 19.10
C PRO A 359 13.49 11.51 19.51
N GLU A 360 13.18 11.48 20.81
CA GLU A 360 11.98 12.10 21.37
C GLU A 360 11.90 13.61 21.07
N GLU A 361 13.00 14.32 21.25
CA GLU A 361 13.08 15.75 20.97
C GLU A 361 12.75 16.10 19.52
N VAL A 362 13.26 15.31 18.58
CA VAL A 362 13.01 15.49 17.14
C VAL A 362 11.56 15.17 16.79
N PHE A 363 10.99 14.12 17.40
CA PHE A 363 9.58 13.81 17.24
C PHE A 363 8.67 14.94 17.75
N LEU A 364 8.96 15.46 18.95
CA LEU A 364 8.16 16.52 19.55
C LEU A 364 8.28 17.86 18.80
N GLU A 365 9.47 18.19 18.27
CA GLU A 365 9.70 19.38 17.43
C GLU A 365 8.80 19.38 16.18
N ARG A 366 8.59 18.21 15.56
CA ARG A 366 7.85 18.06 14.29
C ARG A 366 6.41 17.64 14.44
N LEU A 367 5.98 17.35 15.66
CA LEU A 367 4.67 16.77 15.97
C LEU A 367 3.51 17.58 15.37
N HIS A 368 3.53 18.90 15.54
CA HIS A 368 2.47 19.78 15.04
C HIS A 368 2.35 19.72 13.51
N ASP A 369 3.48 19.84 12.82
CA ASP A 369 3.50 19.79 11.35
C ASP A 369 3.06 18.43 10.82
N ILE A 370 3.47 17.34 11.48
CA ILE A 370 3.02 15.99 11.15
C ILE A 370 1.49 15.88 11.30
N ALA A 371 0.93 16.39 12.42
CA ALA A 371 -0.50 16.34 12.69
C ALA A 371 -1.32 17.14 11.67
N VAL A 372 -0.92 18.37 11.36
CA VAL A 372 -1.56 19.23 10.36
C VAL A 372 -1.53 18.57 8.98
N ASN A 373 -0.37 18.05 8.58
CA ASN A 373 -0.22 17.39 7.28
C ASN A 373 -0.99 16.06 7.21
N ALA A 374 -1.10 15.30 8.31
CA ALA A 374 -1.90 14.08 8.37
C ALA A 374 -3.40 14.38 8.22
N ILE A 375 -3.90 15.45 8.85
CA ILE A 375 -5.30 15.89 8.65
C ILE A 375 -5.57 16.32 7.21
N ALA A 376 -4.62 16.96 6.56
CA ALA A 376 -4.73 17.38 5.17
C ALA A 376 -4.56 16.23 4.15
N ASP A 377 -4.15 15.04 4.60
CA ASP A 377 -3.99 13.88 3.73
C ASP A 377 -5.35 13.38 3.21
N ALA A 378 -5.39 12.95 1.95
CA ALA A 378 -6.61 12.49 1.29
C ALA A 378 -7.29 11.30 2.02
N CYS A 379 -6.50 10.44 2.70
CA CYS A 379 -7.02 9.29 3.42
C CYS A 379 -7.84 9.69 4.66
N THR A 380 -7.57 10.85 5.26
CA THR A 380 -8.28 11.30 6.48
C THR A 380 -9.76 11.50 6.23
N GLY A 381 -10.15 11.98 5.03
CA GLY A 381 -11.54 12.31 4.71
C GLY A 381 -12.53 11.14 4.81
N SER A 382 -12.05 9.91 4.67
CA SER A 382 -12.86 8.67 4.77
C SER A 382 -12.77 7.96 6.12
N ASN A 383 -11.99 8.49 7.07
CA ASN A 383 -11.93 7.92 8.41
C ASN A 383 -13.27 8.09 9.14
N PRO A 384 -13.77 7.08 9.88
CA PRO A 384 -15.09 7.15 10.50
C PRO A 384 -15.21 8.23 11.59
N ARG A 385 -14.14 8.48 12.35
CA ARG A 385 -14.06 9.57 13.32
C ARG A 385 -13.03 10.59 12.86
N GLN A 386 -13.47 11.83 12.61
CA GLN A 386 -12.58 12.90 12.16
C GLN A 386 -11.85 13.52 13.35
N PRO A 387 -10.49 13.50 13.39
CA PRO A 387 -9.72 14.10 14.47
C PRO A 387 -9.57 15.62 14.27
N SER A 388 -9.54 16.36 15.37
CA SER A 388 -8.95 17.70 15.38
C SER A 388 -7.43 17.62 15.33
N VAL A 389 -6.74 18.75 15.07
CA VAL A 389 -5.26 18.81 15.09
C VAL A 389 -4.75 18.39 16.49
N GLU A 390 -5.40 18.85 17.55
CA GLU A 390 -5.03 18.50 18.93
C GLU A 390 -5.21 17.00 19.21
N GLU A 391 -6.30 16.38 18.74
CA GLU A 391 -6.51 14.94 18.89
C GLU A 391 -5.50 14.15 18.08
N MET A 392 -5.13 14.62 16.85
CA MET A 392 -4.10 14.00 16.03
C MET A 392 -2.73 14.05 16.71
N GLU A 393 -2.36 15.18 17.34
CA GLU A 393 -1.12 15.27 18.13
C GLU A 393 -1.11 14.31 19.30
N LYS A 394 -2.24 14.21 20.05
CA LYS A 394 -2.38 13.24 21.14
C LYS A 394 -2.25 11.80 20.64
N LEU A 395 -2.89 11.47 19.53
CA LEU A 395 -2.83 10.14 18.92
C LEU A 395 -1.42 9.78 18.47
N LEU A 396 -0.71 10.70 17.82
CA LEU A 396 0.70 10.54 17.44
C LEU A 396 1.60 10.31 18.66
N LYS A 397 1.36 11.02 19.79
CA LYS A 397 2.04 10.76 21.07
C LYS A 397 1.75 9.36 21.60
N CYS A 398 0.50 8.90 21.52
CA CYS A 398 0.16 7.52 21.91
C CYS A 398 0.92 6.50 21.03
N CYS A 399 1.10 6.78 19.74
CA CYS A 399 1.90 5.95 18.85
C CYS A 399 3.41 6.01 19.14
N TYR A 400 3.91 7.16 19.63
CA TYR A 400 5.32 7.31 19.97
C TYR A 400 5.69 6.61 21.29
N TYR A 401 4.85 6.79 22.35
CA TYR A 401 5.14 6.32 23.71
C TYR A 401 4.50 4.97 24.07
N ASP A 402 3.67 4.41 23.20
CA ASP A 402 2.82 3.23 23.49
C ASP A 402 1.81 3.47 24.64
N THR A 403 1.29 4.67 24.81
CA THR A 403 0.26 4.98 25.78
C THR A 403 -1.14 4.64 25.29
N GLU A 404 -2.10 4.48 26.19
CA GLU A 404 -3.50 4.25 25.84
C GLU A 404 -4.15 5.47 25.19
N VAL A 405 -5.17 5.22 24.37
CA VAL A 405 -6.01 6.26 23.75
C VAL A 405 -7.31 6.33 24.55
N ASP A 406 -7.48 7.39 25.32
CA ASP A 406 -8.59 7.58 26.28
C ASP A 406 -9.49 8.80 25.98
N PHE A 407 -9.24 9.49 24.84
CA PHE A 407 -9.93 10.70 24.41
C PHE A 407 -10.79 10.51 23.15
#